data_275c4f9dfd3925570f7379d6db85785b
#
_entry.id   275c4f9dfd3925570f7379d6db85785b
#
_cell.length_a   1.000
_cell.length_b   1.000
_cell.length_c   1.000
_cell.angle_alpha   90.00
_cell.angle_beta   90.00
_cell.angle_gamma   90.00
#
_symmetry.space_group_name_H-M   'P 1'
#
loop_
_entity.id
_entity.type
_entity.pdbx_description
1 polymer ?
#
loop_
_entity_poly.entity_id
_entity_poly.type
_entity_poly.pdbx_seq_one_letter_code
_entity_poly.pdbx_strand_id
1 'polypeptide(L)'
;MQQQKTKDRPEDPIQTPDEIIANVLRRLSLVDSSPEPGFNRFTRLVCHVAHVRMAMVTFVEERANRQYFKAALGLPDGVTGTPLEQSFCKIVTRTGKMLDVSDARTDARVQDNPSIEELGVQAYLGAPIVGPSGEALGSLCAVDKVPRDWSDNQKRAMTDLAACVSDHIALRHARLA
;
A
#
# COMPACT_ATOMS: atom_id res chain seq x y z
N MET A 1 32.54 -27.18 -43.18
CA MET A 1 32.48 -26.89 -41.73
C MET A 1 31.97 -25.46 -41.58
N GLN A 2 30.67 -25.31 -41.40
CA GLN A 2 30.07 -23.98 -41.13
C GLN A 2 29.84 -23.87 -39.61
N GLN A 3 30.58 -22.96 -39.00
CA GLN A 3 30.39 -22.61 -37.59
C GLN A 3 29.13 -21.73 -37.45
N GLN A 4 28.13 -22.29 -36.79
CA GLN A 4 26.92 -21.58 -36.39
C GLN A 4 27.29 -20.62 -35.27
N LYS A 5 27.30 -19.29 -35.58
CA LYS A 5 27.35 -18.20 -34.59
C LYS A 5 26.05 -18.25 -33.77
N THR A 6 26.15 -18.71 -32.54
CA THR A 6 25.12 -18.45 -31.51
C THR A 6 24.99 -16.95 -31.34
N LYS A 7 23.82 -16.43 -31.71
CA LYS A 7 23.44 -15.03 -31.56
C LYS A 7 23.22 -14.81 -30.06
N ASP A 8 24.16 -14.15 -29.40
CA ASP A 8 23.99 -13.64 -28.05
C ASP A 8 22.70 -12.85 -28.00
N ARG A 9 21.69 -13.38 -27.30
CA ARG A 9 20.49 -12.62 -26.92
C ARG A 9 20.96 -11.67 -25.81
N PRO A 10 20.80 -10.34 -25.94
CA PRO A 10 21.12 -9.43 -24.84
C PRO A 10 20.32 -9.90 -23.62
N GLU A 11 21.00 -10.17 -22.51
CA GLU A 11 20.36 -10.44 -21.24
C GLU A 11 19.51 -9.21 -20.88
N ASP A 12 18.21 -9.40 -20.68
CA ASP A 12 17.33 -8.34 -20.23
C ASP A 12 17.90 -7.80 -18.90
N PRO A 13 18.03 -6.48 -18.74
CA PRO A 13 18.60 -5.90 -17.53
C PRO A 13 17.82 -6.40 -16.30
N ILE A 14 18.54 -6.94 -15.33
CA ILE A 14 17.96 -7.42 -14.05
C ILE A 14 17.21 -6.25 -13.43
N GLN A 15 15.88 -6.34 -13.38
CA GLN A 15 15.03 -5.31 -12.79
C GLN A 15 15.21 -5.29 -11.27
N THR A 16 15.31 -4.10 -10.70
CA THR A 16 15.30 -3.92 -9.25
C THR A 16 13.90 -4.20 -8.69
N PRO A 17 13.77 -4.57 -7.40
CA PRO A 17 12.47 -4.75 -6.76
C PRO A 17 11.53 -3.55 -6.96
N ASP A 18 12.03 -2.32 -6.86
CA ASP A 18 11.23 -1.11 -7.07
C ASP A 18 10.76 -0.96 -8.53
N GLU A 19 11.54 -1.41 -9.49
CA GLU A 19 11.14 -1.44 -10.91
C GLU A 19 10.03 -2.44 -11.16
N ILE A 20 10.12 -3.62 -10.55
CA ILE A 20 9.08 -4.65 -10.62
C ILE A 20 7.77 -4.10 -10.04
N ILE A 21 7.81 -3.52 -8.85
CA ILE A 21 6.63 -2.92 -8.20
C ILE A 21 6.03 -1.82 -9.08
N ALA A 22 6.84 -0.88 -9.55
CA ALA A 22 6.37 0.23 -10.40
C ALA A 22 5.73 -0.28 -11.70
N ASN A 23 6.27 -1.34 -12.31
CA ASN A 23 5.70 -1.96 -13.52
C ASN A 23 4.35 -2.63 -13.22
N VAL A 24 4.23 -3.36 -12.11
CA VAL A 24 2.97 -3.99 -11.69
C VAL A 24 1.90 -2.93 -11.43
N LEU A 25 2.21 -1.88 -10.69
CA LEU A 25 1.28 -0.80 -10.36
C LEU A 25 0.73 -0.12 -11.62
N ARG A 26 1.59 0.20 -12.59
CA ARG A 26 1.18 0.81 -13.87
C ARG A 26 0.40 -0.16 -14.76
N ARG A 27 0.92 -1.38 -14.97
CA ARG A 27 0.28 -2.39 -15.82
C ARG A 27 -1.14 -2.72 -15.36
N LEU A 28 -1.36 -2.77 -14.05
CA LEU A 28 -2.66 -3.06 -13.47
C LEU A 28 -3.51 -1.81 -13.23
N SER A 29 -3.09 -0.62 -13.68
CA SER A 29 -3.77 0.65 -13.48
C SER A 29 -4.15 0.91 -12.01
N LEU A 30 -3.22 0.60 -11.10
CA LEU A 30 -3.41 0.78 -9.67
C LEU A 30 -3.02 2.18 -9.20
N VAL A 31 -2.20 2.89 -9.98
CA VAL A 31 -1.80 4.30 -9.76
C VAL A 31 -2.20 5.16 -10.95
N ASP A 32 -2.31 6.46 -10.73
CA ASP A 32 -2.64 7.47 -11.75
C ASP A 32 -3.87 7.10 -12.60
N SER A 33 -4.88 6.54 -11.96
CA SER A 33 -6.08 6.02 -12.62
C SER A 33 -7.36 6.46 -11.86
N SER A 34 -8.49 6.39 -12.55
CA SER A 34 -9.78 6.80 -11.98
C SER A 34 -10.13 6.02 -10.71
N PRO A 35 -10.87 6.65 -9.77
CA PRO A 35 -11.43 5.96 -8.62
C PRO A 35 -12.29 4.76 -9.04
N GLU A 36 -12.19 3.67 -8.27
CA GLU A 36 -12.91 2.44 -8.56
C GLU A 36 -13.78 2.00 -7.37
N PRO A 37 -15.09 1.79 -7.57
CA PRO A 37 -15.99 1.34 -6.51
C PRO A 37 -15.54 0.06 -5.80
N GLY A 38 -14.80 -0.80 -6.52
CA GLY A 38 -14.22 -2.03 -5.98
C GLY A 38 -13.27 -1.78 -4.81
N PHE A 39 -12.40 -0.77 -4.92
CA PHE A 39 -11.48 -0.39 -3.85
C PHE A 39 -12.16 0.44 -2.75
N ASN A 40 -13.12 1.30 -3.11
CA ASN A 40 -13.83 2.15 -2.14
C ASN A 40 -14.62 1.33 -1.10
N ARG A 41 -15.07 0.12 -1.43
CA ARG A 41 -15.78 -0.72 -0.44
C ARG A 41 -14.84 -1.22 0.66
N PHE A 42 -13.55 -1.42 0.36
CA PHE A 42 -12.57 -1.83 1.38
C PHE A 42 -12.34 -0.72 2.40
N THR A 43 -12.24 0.55 1.99
CA THR A 43 -12.08 1.67 2.94
C THR A 43 -13.29 1.81 3.87
N ARG A 44 -14.52 1.59 3.36
CA ARG A 44 -15.72 1.57 4.22
C ARG A 44 -15.70 0.42 5.23
N LEU A 45 -15.29 -0.78 4.79
CA LEU A 45 -15.17 -1.94 5.70
C LEU A 45 -14.11 -1.70 6.77
N VAL A 46 -12.95 -1.15 6.40
CA VAL A 46 -11.91 -0.78 7.37
C VAL A 46 -12.45 0.21 8.41
N CYS A 47 -13.11 1.28 7.98
CA CYS A 47 -13.70 2.25 8.91
C CYS A 47 -14.68 1.58 9.89
N HIS A 48 -15.46 0.61 9.39
CA HIS A 48 -16.42 -0.12 10.21
C HIS A 48 -15.73 -1.04 11.25
N VAL A 49 -14.75 -1.86 10.82
CA VAL A 49 -14.12 -2.84 11.72
C VAL A 49 -13.10 -2.20 12.67
N ALA A 50 -12.40 -1.16 12.23
CA ALA A 50 -11.43 -0.45 13.04
C ALA A 50 -12.04 0.67 13.90
N HIS A 51 -13.32 1.02 13.66
CA HIS A 51 -14.02 2.13 14.31
C HIS A 51 -13.28 3.47 14.16
N VAL A 52 -12.79 3.74 12.95
CA VAL A 52 -12.13 4.99 12.58
C VAL A 52 -12.89 5.72 11.47
N ARG A 53 -12.52 7.00 11.25
CA ARG A 53 -13.09 7.81 10.17
C ARG A 53 -12.22 7.91 8.94
N MET A 54 -10.96 7.45 9.03
CA MET A 54 -10.00 7.51 7.94
C MET A 54 -9.47 6.11 7.61
N ALA A 55 -9.56 5.75 6.34
CA ALA A 55 -9.04 4.51 5.81
C ALA A 55 -8.60 4.68 4.35
N MET A 56 -7.56 3.98 3.94
CA MET A 56 -7.02 4.08 2.58
C MET A 56 -6.58 2.71 2.06
N VAL A 57 -6.73 2.54 0.75
CA VAL A 57 -5.99 1.57 -0.06
C VAL A 57 -4.83 2.34 -0.68
N THR A 58 -3.62 2.08 -0.23
CA THR A 58 -2.43 2.86 -0.56
C THR A 58 -1.44 2.00 -1.32
N PHE A 59 -0.87 2.54 -2.39
CA PHE A 59 0.28 1.97 -3.10
C PHE A 59 1.51 2.85 -2.90
N VAL A 60 2.67 2.21 -2.77
CA VAL A 60 3.94 2.89 -2.49
C VAL A 60 4.83 2.82 -3.72
N GLU A 61 5.26 3.99 -4.19
CA GLU A 61 6.17 4.13 -5.33
C GLU A 61 7.48 4.78 -4.87
N GLU A 62 8.45 3.96 -4.44
CA GLU A 62 9.75 4.43 -3.94
C GLU A 62 10.47 5.31 -4.97
N ARG A 63 10.49 4.92 -6.25
CA ARG A 63 11.14 5.69 -7.32
C ARG A 63 10.46 7.02 -7.62
N ALA A 64 9.16 7.12 -7.41
CA ALA A 64 8.40 8.36 -7.57
C ALA A 64 8.34 9.18 -6.28
N ASN A 65 8.98 8.71 -5.22
CA ASN A 65 9.01 9.32 -3.88
C ASN A 65 7.62 9.70 -3.36
N ARG A 66 6.64 8.80 -3.56
CA ARG A 66 5.25 9.06 -3.15
C ARG A 66 4.53 7.80 -2.67
N GLN A 67 3.47 8.01 -1.90
CA GLN A 67 2.38 7.06 -1.77
C GLN A 67 1.15 7.58 -2.54
N TYR A 68 0.45 6.67 -3.22
CA TYR A 68 -0.74 6.94 -4.00
C TYR A 68 -1.96 6.32 -3.33
N PHE A 69 -3.05 7.07 -3.18
CA PHE A 69 -4.31 6.59 -2.62
C PHE A 69 -5.26 6.13 -3.72
N LYS A 70 -5.33 4.83 -3.95
CA LYS A 70 -6.28 4.23 -4.91
C LYS A 70 -7.72 4.37 -4.44
N ALA A 71 -7.92 4.32 -3.13
CA ALA A 71 -9.17 4.65 -2.45
C ALA A 71 -8.85 5.29 -1.12
N ALA A 72 -9.63 6.29 -0.74
CA ALA A 72 -9.52 6.96 0.54
C ALA A 72 -10.90 7.34 1.07
N LEU A 73 -11.06 7.25 2.38
CA LEU A 73 -12.24 7.73 3.10
C LEU A 73 -11.76 8.60 4.28
N GLY A 74 -12.42 9.74 4.49
CA GLY A 74 -12.10 10.64 5.59
C GLY A 74 -10.97 11.63 5.30
N LEU A 75 -10.45 11.68 4.07
CA LEU A 75 -9.50 12.69 3.61
C LEU A 75 -10.24 13.84 2.90
N PRO A 76 -9.62 15.04 2.81
CA PRO A 76 -10.16 16.12 1.98
C PRO A 76 -10.30 15.70 0.51
N ASP A 77 -11.30 16.27 -0.17
CA ASP A 77 -11.52 16.01 -1.60
C ASP A 77 -10.29 16.39 -2.43
N GLY A 78 -9.97 15.55 -3.42
CA GLY A 78 -8.84 15.76 -4.33
C GLY A 78 -7.47 15.34 -3.80
N VAL A 79 -7.36 14.87 -2.56
CA VAL A 79 -6.11 14.30 -2.02
C VAL A 79 -5.95 12.88 -2.54
N THR A 80 -5.02 12.67 -3.46
CA THR A 80 -4.76 11.37 -4.11
C THR A 80 -3.45 10.72 -3.68
N GLY A 81 -2.73 11.33 -2.76
CA GLY A 81 -1.44 10.81 -2.26
C GLY A 81 -0.70 11.82 -1.41
N THR A 82 0.45 11.43 -0.90
CA THR A 82 1.39 12.29 -0.17
C THR A 82 2.83 11.93 -0.53
N PRO A 83 3.80 12.82 -0.24
CA PRO A 83 5.21 12.47 -0.30
C PRO A 83 5.53 11.23 0.55
N LEU A 84 6.51 10.46 0.13
CA LEU A 84 6.88 9.21 0.79
C LEU A 84 7.40 9.42 2.22
N GLU A 85 7.97 10.57 2.53
CA GLU A 85 8.43 10.92 3.88
C GLU A 85 7.28 10.92 4.91
N GLN A 86 6.06 11.29 4.49
CA GLN A 86 4.84 11.28 5.32
C GLN A 86 4.20 9.89 5.44
N SER A 87 4.71 8.88 4.73
CA SER A 87 4.07 7.56 4.64
C SER A 87 4.45 6.64 5.79
N PHE A 88 3.47 6.14 6.53
CA PHE A 88 3.62 4.95 7.38
C PHE A 88 3.55 3.66 6.54
N CYS A 89 2.80 3.69 5.44
CA CYS A 89 2.64 2.55 4.52
C CYS A 89 3.98 2.07 3.93
N LYS A 90 4.99 2.95 3.78
CA LYS A 90 6.32 2.56 3.33
C LYS A 90 6.98 1.51 4.25
N ILE A 91 6.71 1.57 5.56
CA ILE A 91 7.23 0.58 6.51
C ILE A 91 6.56 -0.77 6.27
N VAL A 92 5.25 -0.79 6.06
CA VAL A 92 4.48 -2.00 5.72
C VAL A 92 5.01 -2.63 4.43
N THR A 93 5.22 -1.82 3.40
CA THR A 93 5.71 -2.28 2.09
C THR A 93 7.14 -2.84 2.19
N ARG A 94 8.04 -2.12 2.87
CA ARG A 94 9.45 -2.54 3.05
C ARG A 94 9.62 -3.78 3.90
N THR A 95 8.76 -3.97 4.91
CA THR A 95 8.85 -5.12 5.82
C THR A 95 7.99 -6.31 5.37
N GLY A 96 6.98 -6.09 4.54
CA GLY A 96 5.96 -7.07 4.20
C GLY A 96 5.10 -7.50 5.40
N LYS A 97 5.10 -6.72 6.49
CA LYS A 97 4.43 -7.05 7.75
C LYS A 97 3.44 -5.96 8.13
N MET A 98 2.43 -6.36 8.92
CA MET A 98 1.53 -5.41 9.56
C MET A 98 2.31 -4.42 10.42
N LEU A 99 1.88 -3.16 10.39
CA LEU A 99 2.33 -2.11 11.29
C LEU A 99 1.12 -1.65 12.13
N ASP A 100 1.24 -1.80 13.44
CA ASP A 100 0.27 -1.33 14.43
C ASP A 100 0.94 -0.25 15.30
N VAL A 101 0.42 0.95 15.26
CA VAL A 101 0.90 2.11 15.99
C VAL A 101 -0.24 2.64 16.86
N SER A 102 -0.09 2.52 18.17
CA SER A 102 -1.08 3.00 19.14
C SER A 102 -0.99 4.51 19.38
N ASP A 103 0.23 5.03 19.48
CA ASP A 103 0.51 6.48 19.57
C ASP A 103 1.81 6.77 18.81
N ALA A 104 1.67 7.40 17.66
CA ALA A 104 2.80 7.69 16.77
C ALA A 104 3.85 8.63 17.40
N ARG A 105 3.44 9.47 18.35
CA ARG A 105 4.34 10.42 19.03
C ARG A 105 5.37 9.75 19.91
N THR A 106 5.10 8.51 20.35
CA THR A 106 5.95 7.75 21.28
C THR A 106 6.46 6.44 20.69
N ASP A 107 6.00 6.05 19.49
CA ASP A 107 6.45 4.84 18.82
C ASP A 107 7.76 5.11 18.07
N ALA A 108 8.85 4.49 18.51
CA ALA A 108 10.18 4.70 17.94
C ALA A 108 10.30 4.40 16.44
N ARG A 109 9.37 3.60 15.88
CA ARG A 109 9.35 3.28 14.45
C ARG A 109 8.89 4.44 13.57
N VAL A 110 8.16 5.40 14.13
CA VAL A 110 7.44 6.45 13.38
C VAL A 110 7.46 7.84 14.02
N GLN A 111 7.98 8.02 15.23
CA GLN A 111 7.91 9.26 16.00
C GLN A 111 8.46 10.51 15.29
N ASP A 112 9.35 10.32 14.32
CA ASP A 112 9.94 11.41 13.53
C ASP A 112 9.21 11.64 12.19
N ASN A 113 8.07 10.97 11.97
CA ASN A 113 7.32 11.12 10.72
C ASN A 113 6.58 12.46 10.67
N PRO A 114 6.79 13.29 9.63
CA PRO A 114 6.19 14.63 9.55
C PRO A 114 4.66 14.62 9.51
N SER A 115 4.01 13.53 9.12
CA SER A 115 2.54 13.43 9.12
C SER A 115 1.91 13.54 10.53
N ILE A 116 2.70 13.29 11.57
CA ILE A 116 2.25 13.46 12.98
C ILE A 116 1.88 14.92 13.23
N GLU A 117 2.77 15.86 12.87
CA GLU A 117 2.54 17.29 13.08
C GLU A 117 1.69 17.91 11.95
N GLU A 118 1.99 17.57 10.69
CA GLU A 118 1.38 18.21 9.53
C GLU A 118 -0.06 17.73 9.27
N LEU A 119 -0.35 16.45 9.52
CA LEU A 119 -1.65 15.84 9.23
C LEU A 119 -2.40 15.40 10.50
N GLY A 120 -1.75 15.46 11.65
CA GLY A 120 -2.33 15.08 12.95
C GLY A 120 -2.50 13.56 13.12
N VAL A 121 -1.70 12.74 12.44
CA VAL A 121 -1.75 11.28 12.56
C VAL A 121 -1.21 10.88 13.93
N GLN A 122 -2.02 10.19 14.73
CA GLN A 122 -1.60 9.68 16.05
C GLN A 122 -1.68 8.16 16.15
N ALA A 123 -2.58 7.50 15.42
CA ALA A 123 -2.67 6.05 15.40
C ALA A 123 -2.76 5.53 13.97
N TYR A 124 -2.19 4.36 13.74
CA TYR A 124 -2.14 3.70 12.43
C TYR A 124 -2.24 2.19 12.59
N LEU A 125 -3.03 1.56 11.75
CA LEU A 125 -3.08 0.11 11.62
C LEU A 125 -3.08 -0.24 10.14
N GLY A 126 -2.01 -0.84 9.63
CA GLY A 126 -1.88 -1.18 8.21
C GLY A 126 -1.41 -2.60 7.98
N ALA A 127 -2.06 -3.28 7.04
CA ALA A 127 -1.70 -4.61 6.60
C ALA A 127 -1.22 -4.59 5.14
N PRO A 128 -0.23 -5.43 4.76
CA PRO A 128 0.35 -5.40 3.42
C PRO A 128 -0.64 -5.87 2.36
N ILE A 129 -0.66 -5.16 1.24
CA ILE A 129 -1.30 -5.57 -0.01
C ILE A 129 -0.21 -6.21 -0.86
N VAL A 130 -0.43 -7.47 -1.25
CA VAL A 130 0.54 -8.29 -1.95
C VAL A 130 0.17 -8.39 -3.43
N GLY A 131 1.14 -8.22 -4.29
CA GLY A 131 1.00 -8.36 -5.74
C GLY A 131 1.06 -9.81 -6.22
N PRO A 132 0.85 -10.02 -7.55
CA PRO A 132 0.77 -11.36 -8.13
C PRO A 132 2.01 -12.22 -7.95
N SER A 133 3.19 -11.62 -7.79
CA SER A 133 4.47 -12.33 -7.60
C SER A 133 4.91 -12.38 -6.14
N GLY A 134 4.05 -11.97 -5.19
CA GLY A 134 4.34 -11.97 -3.76
C GLY A 134 5.01 -10.69 -3.24
N GLU A 135 5.20 -9.70 -4.11
CA GLU A 135 5.74 -8.40 -3.74
C GLU A 135 4.74 -7.56 -2.93
N ALA A 136 5.19 -6.84 -1.92
CA ALA A 136 4.34 -5.89 -1.19
C ALA A 136 4.20 -4.61 -2.00
N LEU A 137 2.99 -4.34 -2.50
CA LEU A 137 2.67 -3.18 -3.34
C LEU A 137 2.29 -1.94 -2.53
N GLY A 138 1.78 -2.14 -1.33
CA GLY A 138 1.25 -1.08 -0.51
C GLY A 138 0.59 -1.59 0.77
N SER A 139 -0.38 -0.85 1.26
CA SER A 139 -1.07 -1.14 2.52
C SER A 139 -2.56 -0.81 2.44
N LEU A 140 -3.37 -1.69 3.04
CA LEU A 140 -4.71 -1.32 3.48
C LEU A 140 -4.59 -0.79 4.91
N CYS A 141 -5.00 0.45 5.17
CA CYS A 141 -4.76 1.06 6.46
C CYS A 141 -5.95 1.83 7.05
N ALA A 142 -5.99 1.82 8.38
CA ALA A 142 -6.81 2.66 9.23
C ALA A 142 -5.93 3.72 9.90
N VAL A 143 -6.41 4.95 9.97
CA VAL A 143 -5.69 6.09 10.57
C VAL A 143 -6.61 6.83 11.52
N ASP A 144 -6.06 7.29 12.65
CA ASP A 144 -6.80 8.17 13.56
C ASP A 144 -5.93 9.33 14.07
N LYS A 145 -6.61 10.39 14.47
CA LYS A 145 -6.02 11.61 15.08
C LYS A 145 -5.98 11.55 16.61
N VAL A 146 -6.34 10.42 17.17
CA VAL A 146 -6.24 10.11 18.61
C VAL A 146 -5.53 8.78 18.78
N PRO A 147 -4.85 8.54 19.91
CA PRO A 147 -4.26 7.24 20.21
C PRO A 147 -5.31 6.12 20.20
N ARG A 148 -4.89 4.93 19.80
CA ARG A 148 -5.74 3.74 19.71
C ARG A 148 -5.07 2.52 20.33
N ASP A 149 -5.85 1.72 21.00
CA ASP A 149 -5.47 0.35 21.39
C ASP A 149 -6.11 -0.63 20.40
N TRP A 150 -5.29 -1.11 19.45
CA TRP A 150 -5.76 -2.01 18.38
C TRP A 150 -5.95 -3.43 18.91
N SER A 151 -7.19 -3.90 18.98
CA SER A 151 -7.50 -5.25 19.42
C SER A 151 -7.01 -6.32 18.43
N ASP A 152 -6.81 -7.54 18.92
CA ASP A 152 -6.45 -8.67 18.06
C ASP A 152 -7.52 -8.96 16.99
N ASN A 153 -8.80 -8.71 17.30
CA ASN A 153 -9.88 -8.84 16.32
C ASN A 153 -9.75 -7.82 15.20
N GLN A 154 -9.42 -6.57 15.51
CA GLN A 154 -9.18 -5.54 14.50
C GLN A 154 -7.96 -5.88 13.64
N LYS A 155 -6.87 -6.34 14.23
CA LYS A 155 -5.66 -6.76 13.51
C LYS A 155 -5.94 -7.93 12.57
N ARG A 156 -6.70 -8.95 13.03
CA ARG A 156 -7.12 -10.06 12.15
C ARG A 156 -8.00 -9.60 11.01
N ALA A 157 -9.02 -8.78 11.29
CA ALA A 157 -9.90 -8.25 10.26
C ALA A 157 -9.15 -7.43 9.21
N MET A 158 -8.16 -6.63 9.63
CA MET A 158 -7.30 -5.88 8.70
C MET A 158 -6.46 -6.80 7.82
N THR A 159 -5.90 -7.89 8.38
CA THR A 159 -5.16 -8.90 7.62
C THR A 159 -6.05 -9.55 6.57
N ASP A 160 -7.26 -9.98 6.96
CA ASP A 160 -8.20 -10.64 6.04
C ASP A 160 -8.67 -9.69 4.93
N LEU A 161 -8.98 -8.44 5.27
CA LEU A 161 -9.37 -7.43 4.28
C LEU A 161 -8.24 -7.09 3.32
N ALA A 162 -6.99 -7.00 3.79
CA ALA A 162 -5.83 -6.78 2.92
C ALA A 162 -5.59 -7.98 1.99
N ALA A 163 -5.82 -9.21 2.45
CA ALA A 163 -5.80 -10.40 1.61
C ALA A 163 -6.87 -10.32 0.51
N CYS A 164 -8.10 -9.89 0.84
CA CYS A 164 -9.16 -9.68 -0.15
C CYS A 164 -8.78 -8.61 -1.20
N VAL A 165 -8.08 -7.54 -0.81
CA VAL A 165 -7.55 -6.55 -1.77
C VAL A 165 -6.51 -7.21 -2.69
N SER A 166 -5.61 -8.02 -2.12
CA SER A 166 -4.59 -8.75 -2.89
C SER A 166 -5.21 -9.71 -3.89
N ASP A 167 -6.25 -10.46 -3.48
CA ASP A 167 -7.01 -11.34 -4.37
C ASP A 167 -7.72 -10.56 -5.50
N HIS A 168 -8.27 -9.40 -5.19
CA HIS A 168 -8.87 -8.51 -6.19
C HIS A 168 -7.85 -8.07 -7.26
N ILE A 169 -6.62 -7.79 -6.83
CA ILE A 169 -5.50 -7.43 -7.72
C ILE A 169 -5.06 -8.66 -8.53
N ALA A 170 -4.94 -9.83 -7.92
CA ALA A 170 -4.57 -11.07 -8.60
C ALA A 170 -5.58 -11.47 -9.69
N LEU A 171 -6.88 -11.31 -9.42
CA LEU A 171 -7.94 -11.52 -10.42
C LEU A 171 -7.85 -10.53 -11.59
N ARG A 172 -7.51 -9.27 -11.32
CA ARG A 172 -7.25 -8.28 -12.37
C ARG A 172 -6.06 -8.67 -13.22
N HIS A 173 -4.96 -9.10 -12.60
CA HIS A 173 -3.78 -9.58 -13.31
C HIS A 173 -4.10 -10.74 -14.23
N ALA A 174 -4.82 -11.75 -13.74
CA ALA A 174 -5.22 -12.92 -14.52
C ALA A 174 -6.10 -12.60 -15.74
N ARG A 175 -6.88 -11.50 -15.69
CA ARG A 175 -7.71 -11.05 -16.82
C ARG A 175 -6.92 -10.31 -17.91
N LEU A 176 -5.72 -9.84 -17.60
CA LEU A 176 -4.85 -9.10 -18.51
C LEU A 176 -3.69 -9.98 -19.06
N ALA A 177 -3.56 -11.18 -18.52
CA ALA A 177 -2.58 -12.16 -18.97
C ALA A 177 -3.12 -12.98 -20.15
#